data_2890d385b814ad1689da0aca392881be
#
_entry.id   2890d385b814ad1689da0aca392881be
#
_cell.length_a   1.000
_cell.length_b   1.000
_cell.length_c   1.000
_cell.angle_alpha   90.00
_cell.angle_beta   90.00
_cell.angle_gamma   90.00
#
_symmetry.space_group_name_H-M   'P 1'
#
loop_
_entity.id
_entity.type
_entity.pdbx_description
1 polymer ?
#
loop_
_entity_poly.entity_id
_entity_poly.type
_entity_poly.pdbx_seq_one_letter_code
_entity_poly.pdbx_strand_id
1 'polypeptide(L)'
;RKLKGGWAIIVKVLSFALIAFQLYTTGRGPYSDIIQRGVHLSFVLTLLFLLKPARKLKEGEVQDFVPWYDVVLAGLSCATCVYLVSISGRILYDPLQWLSWFDKAASVILVILILEASRRSVGWTFPILGIAFLIYAFYGEMFPGVWGHQNFTFNMVFQNFYHSTRGIWGTMLGLSATMLSMFGIFGAILSGTGGAETFIKMGQRFTGRFTGGSGKVSVVASSLFGMI
;
A
#
# COMPACT_ATOMS: atom_id res chain seq x y z
N ARG A 1 7.14 4.77 -15.93
CA ARG A 1 8.34 4.11 -16.49
C ARG A 1 7.95 2.94 -17.37
N LYS A 2 8.72 2.71 -18.44
CA LYS A 2 8.65 1.47 -19.25
C LYS A 2 10.01 0.79 -19.13
N LEU A 3 10.19 0.03 -18.05
CA LEU A 3 11.46 -0.63 -17.76
C LEU A 3 11.80 -1.68 -18.80
N LYS A 4 13.09 -1.74 -19.19
CA LYS A 4 13.65 -2.71 -20.13
C LYS A 4 14.77 -3.52 -19.50
N GLY A 5 15.11 -4.65 -20.13
CA GLY A 5 16.23 -5.51 -19.70
C GLY A 5 16.03 -6.08 -18.30
N GLY A 6 17.11 -6.10 -17.51
CA GLY A 6 17.16 -6.69 -16.16
C GLY A 6 16.15 -6.10 -15.19
N TRP A 7 15.91 -4.78 -15.23
CA TRP A 7 14.92 -4.14 -14.36
C TRP A 7 13.48 -4.62 -14.60
N ALA A 8 13.12 -4.87 -15.85
CA ALA A 8 11.81 -5.45 -16.18
C ALA A 8 11.65 -6.86 -15.60
N ILE A 9 12.73 -7.66 -15.61
CA ILE A 9 12.73 -9.01 -15.03
C ILE A 9 12.58 -8.93 -13.51
N ILE A 10 13.35 -8.06 -12.85
CA ILE A 10 13.27 -7.86 -11.38
C ILE A 10 11.84 -7.49 -10.96
N VAL A 11 11.23 -6.52 -11.64
CA VAL A 11 9.85 -6.11 -11.33
C VAL A 11 8.86 -7.24 -11.55
N LYS A 12 8.99 -8.01 -12.64
CA LYS A 12 8.13 -9.17 -12.89
C LYS A 12 8.27 -10.23 -11.80
N VAL A 13 9.51 -10.55 -11.39
CA VAL A 13 9.76 -11.53 -10.33
C VAL A 13 9.18 -11.07 -9.01
N LEU A 14 9.38 -9.80 -8.62
CA LEU A 14 8.81 -9.25 -7.39
C LEU A 14 7.28 -9.22 -7.43
N SER A 15 6.69 -8.85 -8.57
CA SER A 15 5.23 -8.87 -8.73
C SER A 15 4.67 -10.29 -8.64
N PHE A 16 5.34 -11.26 -9.27
CA PHE A 16 4.94 -12.67 -9.18
C PHE A 16 5.08 -13.20 -7.75
N ALA A 17 6.16 -12.85 -7.05
CA ALA A 17 6.36 -13.23 -5.65
C ALA A 17 5.28 -12.66 -4.73
N LEU A 18 4.86 -11.39 -4.95
CA LEU A 18 3.75 -10.79 -4.22
C LEU A 18 2.44 -11.55 -4.48
N ILE A 19 2.12 -11.84 -5.75
CA ILE A 19 0.91 -12.60 -6.11
C ILE A 19 0.93 -14.01 -5.48
N ALA A 20 2.06 -14.71 -5.58
CA ALA A 20 2.22 -16.04 -5.01
C ALA A 20 2.06 -16.01 -3.47
N PHE A 21 2.63 -15.02 -2.80
CA PHE A 21 2.44 -14.80 -1.36
C PHE A 21 0.97 -14.59 -1.02
N GLN A 22 0.26 -13.74 -1.75
CA GLN A 22 -1.16 -13.44 -1.50
C GLN A 22 -2.05 -14.68 -1.73
N LEU A 23 -1.83 -15.42 -2.80
CA LEU A 23 -2.59 -16.65 -3.07
C LEU A 23 -2.32 -17.73 -2.02
N TYR A 24 -1.06 -17.88 -1.62
CA TYR A 24 -0.67 -18.84 -0.58
C TYR A 24 -1.35 -18.52 0.76
N THR A 25 -1.30 -17.27 1.20
CA THR A 25 -1.89 -16.85 2.48
C THR A 25 -3.42 -16.85 2.46
N THR A 26 -4.03 -16.64 1.31
CA THR A 26 -5.49 -16.77 1.16
C THR A 26 -5.93 -18.22 1.23
N GLY A 27 -5.17 -19.16 0.64
CA GLY A 27 -5.52 -20.58 0.64
C GLY A 27 -5.25 -21.28 1.97
N ARG A 28 -4.16 -20.91 2.67
CA ARG A 28 -3.74 -21.56 3.92
C ARG A 28 -4.20 -20.82 5.18
N GLY A 29 -4.61 -19.58 5.06
CA GLY A 29 -4.89 -18.66 6.14
C GLY A 29 -3.77 -17.61 6.29
N PRO A 30 -4.12 -16.38 6.72
CA PRO A 30 -3.16 -15.30 6.88
C PRO A 30 -2.21 -15.59 8.05
N TYR A 31 -0.99 -15.06 7.95
CA TYR A 31 -0.06 -14.98 9.07
C TYR A 31 -0.57 -13.97 10.12
N SER A 32 0.17 -13.82 11.22
CA SER A 32 -0.14 -12.75 12.18
C SER A 32 -0.17 -11.39 11.46
N ASP A 33 -1.01 -10.48 11.97
CA ASP A 33 -1.26 -9.18 11.35
C ASP A 33 0.01 -8.42 10.95
N ILE A 34 1.01 -8.41 11.84
CA ILE A 34 2.27 -7.72 11.63
C ILE A 34 3.06 -8.36 10.48
N ILE A 35 3.12 -9.69 10.44
CA ILE A 35 3.85 -10.42 9.38
C ILE A 35 3.16 -10.24 8.04
N GLN A 36 1.85 -10.47 7.97
CA GLN A 36 1.09 -10.35 6.74
C GLN A 36 1.21 -8.95 6.14
N ARG A 37 0.98 -7.93 6.97
CA ARG A 37 1.01 -6.53 6.56
C ARG A 37 2.43 -6.03 6.27
N GLY A 38 3.41 -6.49 7.05
CA GLY A 38 4.83 -6.15 6.85
C GLY A 38 5.38 -6.69 5.53
N VAL A 39 5.14 -7.96 5.21
CA VAL A 39 5.55 -8.57 3.94
C VAL A 39 4.84 -7.88 2.77
N HIS A 40 3.52 -7.67 2.87
CA HIS A 40 2.77 -6.98 1.82
C HIS A 40 3.32 -5.58 1.55
N LEU A 41 3.50 -4.75 2.60
CA LEU A 41 4.00 -3.39 2.46
C LEU A 41 5.43 -3.35 1.89
N SER A 42 6.27 -4.31 2.27
CA SER A 42 7.62 -4.45 1.71
C SER A 42 7.59 -4.57 0.18
N PHE A 43 6.78 -5.48 -0.35
CA PHE A 43 6.63 -5.65 -1.80
C PHE A 43 6.03 -4.41 -2.47
N VAL A 44 4.97 -3.84 -1.87
CA VAL A 44 4.26 -2.69 -2.44
C VAL A 44 5.16 -1.47 -2.53
N LEU A 45 5.88 -1.11 -1.45
CA LEU A 45 6.79 0.04 -1.45
C LEU A 45 7.97 -0.19 -2.41
N THR A 46 8.56 -1.38 -2.39
CA THR A 46 9.66 -1.74 -3.30
C THR A 46 9.24 -1.61 -4.76
N LEU A 47 8.12 -2.22 -5.14
CA LEU A 47 7.57 -2.12 -6.50
C LEU A 47 7.20 -0.68 -6.86
N LEU A 48 6.64 0.09 -5.92
CA LEU A 48 6.28 1.48 -6.15
C LEU A 48 7.51 2.31 -6.50
N PHE A 49 8.60 2.22 -5.73
CA PHE A 49 9.83 2.99 -6.00
C PHE A 49 10.51 2.57 -7.30
N LEU A 50 10.44 1.30 -7.67
CA LEU A 50 10.96 0.83 -8.97
C LEU A 50 10.10 1.31 -10.14
N LEU A 51 8.78 1.35 -10.00
CA LEU A 51 7.84 1.66 -11.09
C LEU A 51 7.52 3.16 -11.21
N LYS A 52 7.35 3.86 -10.09
CA LYS A 52 6.95 5.29 -10.06
C LYS A 52 8.18 6.20 -10.00
N PRO A 53 8.39 7.08 -11.00
CA PRO A 53 9.49 8.04 -10.96
C PRO A 53 9.26 9.11 -9.90
N ALA A 54 10.34 9.68 -9.37
CA ALA A 54 10.29 10.77 -8.38
C ALA A 54 9.67 12.06 -8.94
N ARG A 55 9.79 12.27 -10.25
CA ARG A 55 9.23 13.41 -11.00
C ARG A 55 8.21 12.90 -12.02
N LYS A 56 7.12 13.62 -12.22
CA LYS A 56 6.22 13.37 -13.35
C LYS A 56 7.00 13.53 -14.65
N LEU A 57 7.00 12.47 -15.47
CA LEU A 57 7.60 12.51 -16.79
C LEU A 57 6.76 13.42 -17.69
N LYS A 58 7.42 14.17 -18.59
CA LYS A 58 6.73 14.96 -19.62
C LYS A 58 6.08 14.03 -20.65
N GLU A 59 5.08 14.52 -21.35
CA GLU A 59 4.48 13.78 -22.46
C GLU A 59 5.54 13.39 -23.49
N GLY A 60 5.64 12.08 -23.80
CA GLY A 60 6.65 11.53 -24.69
C GLY A 60 7.99 11.14 -24.03
N GLU A 61 8.24 11.52 -22.77
CA GLU A 61 9.45 11.12 -22.05
C GLU A 61 9.31 9.69 -21.52
N VAL A 62 10.19 8.78 -21.97
CA VAL A 62 10.23 7.39 -21.51
C VAL A 62 11.48 7.18 -20.69
N GLN A 63 11.33 6.73 -19.45
CA GLN A 63 12.45 6.35 -18.59
C GLN A 63 12.55 4.82 -18.55
N ASP A 64 13.63 4.29 -19.11
CA ASP A 64 13.86 2.84 -19.28
C ASP A 64 14.65 2.22 -18.14
N PHE A 65 15.25 3.03 -17.27
CA PHE A 65 16.12 2.59 -16.16
C PHE A 65 15.61 3.10 -14.80
N VAL A 66 16.07 2.46 -13.73
CA VAL A 66 15.81 2.88 -12.36
C VAL A 66 17.01 3.68 -11.85
N PRO A 67 16.84 4.95 -11.45
CA PRO A 67 17.90 5.73 -10.84
C PRO A 67 18.38 5.12 -9.53
N TRP A 68 19.64 5.33 -9.19
CA TRP A 68 20.25 4.76 -7.98
C TRP A 68 19.51 5.11 -6.68
N TYR A 69 18.99 6.34 -6.56
CA TYR A 69 18.22 6.77 -5.39
C TYR A 69 16.91 5.99 -5.23
N ASP A 70 16.26 5.59 -6.32
CA ASP A 70 15.05 4.78 -6.26
C ASP A 70 15.35 3.33 -5.83
N VAL A 71 16.55 2.82 -6.23
CA VAL A 71 17.05 1.52 -5.75
C VAL A 71 17.32 1.57 -4.23
N VAL A 72 17.93 2.66 -3.75
CA VAL A 72 18.16 2.86 -2.31
C VAL A 72 16.85 2.92 -1.55
N LEU A 73 15.84 3.69 -2.03
CA LEU A 73 14.53 3.76 -1.40
C LEU A 73 13.81 2.40 -1.38
N ALA A 74 13.89 1.65 -2.47
CA ALA A 74 13.34 0.29 -2.55
C ALA A 74 14.05 -0.66 -1.56
N GLY A 75 15.38 -0.59 -1.47
CA GLY A 75 16.16 -1.37 -0.52
C GLY A 75 15.85 -1.02 0.94
N LEU A 76 15.76 0.27 1.28
CA LEU A 76 15.36 0.72 2.61
C LEU A 76 13.94 0.28 2.97
N SER A 77 13.01 0.30 2.01
CA SER A 77 11.63 -0.18 2.23
C SER A 77 11.61 -1.67 2.56
N CYS A 78 12.37 -2.45 1.81
CA CYS A 78 12.52 -3.87 2.08
C CYS A 78 13.16 -4.12 3.45
N ALA A 79 14.28 -3.43 3.75
CA ALA A 79 15.02 -3.61 4.99
C ALA A 79 14.19 -3.26 6.24
N THR A 80 13.46 -2.12 6.25
CA THR A 80 12.62 -1.72 7.38
C THR A 80 11.46 -2.67 7.62
N CYS A 81 10.83 -3.19 6.57
CA CYS A 81 9.74 -4.14 6.70
C CYS A 81 10.23 -5.54 7.10
N VAL A 82 11.36 -6.01 6.56
CA VAL A 82 11.99 -7.28 6.96
C VAL A 82 12.44 -7.22 8.42
N TYR A 83 13.03 -6.10 8.84
CA TYR A 83 13.37 -5.88 10.24
C TYR A 83 12.14 -5.98 11.15
N LEU A 84 11.01 -5.34 10.78
CA LEU A 84 9.76 -5.48 11.54
C LEU A 84 9.31 -6.94 11.65
N VAL A 85 9.33 -7.67 10.55
CA VAL A 85 8.93 -9.09 10.54
C VAL A 85 9.83 -9.90 11.46
N SER A 86 11.14 -9.61 11.50
CA SER A 86 12.09 -10.31 12.39
C SER A 86 11.84 -10.07 13.87
N ILE A 87 11.34 -8.87 14.23
CA ILE A 87 11.00 -8.51 15.62
C ILE A 87 9.53 -8.75 15.97
N SER A 88 8.72 -9.27 15.04
CA SER A 88 7.27 -9.45 15.22
C SER A 88 6.91 -10.28 16.44
N GLY A 89 7.68 -11.31 16.74
CA GLY A 89 7.53 -12.11 17.97
C GLY A 89 7.68 -11.26 19.23
N ARG A 90 8.70 -10.40 19.28
CA ARG A 90 8.92 -9.48 20.40
C ARG A 90 7.76 -8.50 20.58
N ILE A 91 7.27 -7.93 19.50
CA ILE A 91 6.12 -7.00 19.51
C ILE A 91 4.84 -7.70 19.99
N LEU A 92 4.65 -8.96 19.63
CA LEU A 92 3.45 -9.73 19.98
C LEU A 92 3.42 -10.11 21.47
N TYR A 93 4.58 -10.49 22.05
CA TYR A 93 4.68 -10.96 23.44
C TYR A 93 4.94 -9.85 24.44
N ASP A 94 5.54 -8.73 24.03
CA ASP A 94 5.84 -7.58 24.90
C ASP A 94 5.55 -6.24 24.19
N PRO A 95 4.27 -5.88 24.03
CA PRO A 95 3.87 -4.67 23.31
C PRO A 95 4.23 -3.36 24.03
N LEU A 96 4.59 -3.41 25.33
CA LEU A 96 4.98 -2.26 26.12
C LEU A 96 6.50 -2.05 26.16
N GLN A 97 7.26 -2.90 25.48
CA GLN A 97 8.71 -2.79 25.46
C GLN A 97 9.17 -1.46 24.87
N TRP A 98 10.14 -0.84 25.52
CA TRP A 98 10.77 0.39 25.04
C TRP A 98 11.37 0.19 23.66
N LEU A 99 11.14 1.17 22.77
CA LEU A 99 11.74 1.22 21.45
C LEU A 99 13.27 1.21 21.55
N SER A 100 13.90 0.21 20.95
CA SER A 100 15.33 0.20 20.72
C SER A 100 15.71 1.37 19.79
N TRP A 101 16.97 1.78 19.79
CA TRP A 101 17.47 2.78 18.84
C TRP A 101 17.20 2.37 17.37
N PHE A 102 17.37 1.10 17.04
CA PHE A 102 17.05 0.56 15.72
C PHE A 102 15.57 0.64 15.39
N ASP A 103 14.68 0.38 16.35
CA ASP A 103 13.23 0.50 16.16
C ASP A 103 12.84 1.95 15.86
N LYS A 104 13.44 2.91 16.57
CA LYS A 104 13.23 4.36 16.33
C LYS A 104 13.69 4.77 14.94
N ALA A 105 14.88 4.35 14.54
CA ALA A 105 15.43 4.64 13.23
C ALA A 105 14.56 4.02 12.12
N ALA A 106 14.20 2.74 12.24
CA ALA A 106 13.37 2.04 11.28
C ALA A 106 11.97 2.67 11.14
N SER A 107 11.36 3.08 12.26
CA SER A 107 10.05 3.74 12.25
C SER A 107 10.07 5.09 11.54
N VAL A 108 11.09 5.93 11.81
CA VAL A 108 11.25 7.23 11.14
C VAL A 108 11.49 7.04 9.65
N ILE A 109 12.39 6.13 9.27
CA ILE A 109 12.67 5.81 7.88
C ILE A 109 11.40 5.34 7.18
N LEU A 110 10.64 4.44 7.79
CA LEU A 110 9.40 3.93 7.19
C LEU A 110 8.35 5.03 6.99
N VAL A 111 8.17 5.93 7.96
CA VAL A 111 7.26 7.09 7.82
C VAL A 111 7.68 7.96 6.63
N ILE A 112 8.96 8.29 6.51
CA ILE A 112 9.49 9.08 5.39
C ILE A 112 9.24 8.36 4.06
N LEU A 113 9.48 7.04 4.00
CA LEU A 113 9.24 6.24 2.80
C LEU A 113 7.76 6.22 2.40
N ILE A 114 6.84 6.11 3.36
CA ILE A 114 5.39 6.14 3.10
C ILE A 114 4.97 7.52 2.59
N LEU A 115 5.46 8.61 3.19
CA LEU A 115 5.17 9.97 2.73
C LEU A 115 5.69 10.19 1.29
N GLU A 116 6.91 9.73 0.99
CA GLU A 116 7.48 9.82 -0.37
C GLU A 116 6.71 8.94 -1.37
N ALA A 117 6.32 7.72 -0.98
CA ALA A 117 5.50 6.83 -1.80
C ALA A 117 4.12 7.46 -2.09
N SER A 118 3.50 8.07 -1.09
CA SER A 118 2.24 8.80 -1.22
C SER A 118 2.38 9.99 -2.17
N ARG A 119 3.45 10.77 -2.04
CA ARG A 119 3.76 11.89 -2.94
C ARG A 119 3.86 11.44 -4.41
N ARG A 120 4.51 10.32 -4.65
CA ARG A 120 4.67 9.77 -6.01
C ARG A 120 3.39 9.20 -6.59
N SER A 121 2.51 8.68 -5.74
CA SER A 121 1.28 7.99 -6.18
C SER A 121 0.11 8.92 -6.38
N VAL A 122 -0.13 9.80 -5.42
CA VAL A 122 -1.34 10.63 -5.34
C VAL A 122 -1.02 12.13 -5.40
N GLY A 123 0.24 12.51 -5.16
CA GLY A 123 0.68 13.89 -5.14
C GLY A 123 0.91 14.42 -3.73
N TRP A 124 1.05 15.73 -3.59
CA TRP A 124 1.46 16.39 -2.33
C TRP A 124 0.36 16.46 -1.27
N THR A 125 -0.90 16.30 -1.63
CA THR A 125 -2.04 16.46 -0.70
C THR A 125 -1.93 15.56 0.53
N PHE A 126 -1.70 14.27 0.33
CA PHE A 126 -1.62 13.31 1.44
C PHE A 126 -0.35 13.46 2.29
N PRO A 127 0.85 13.66 1.74
CA PRO A 127 2.03 13.93 2.55
C PRO A 127 1.89 15.17 3.42
N ILE A 128 1.36 16.28 2.87
CA ILE A 128 1.14 17.52 3.63
C ILE A 128 0.16 17.26 4.78
N LEU A 129 -0.94 16.57 4.51
CA LEU A 129 -1.91 16.20 5.53
C LEU A 129 -1.28 15.31 6.62
N GLY A 130 -0.49 14.32 6.22
CA GLY A 130 0.23 13.44 7.16
C GLY A 130 1.21 14.20 8.04
N ILE A 131 1.99 15.13 7.47
CA ILE A 131 2.91 15.99 8.22
C ILE A 131 2.14 16.91 9.17
N ALA A 132 1.02 17.49 8.72
CA ALA A 132 0.18 18.35 9.56
C ALA A 132 -0.35 17.59 10.78
N PHE A 133 -0.82 16.35 10.61
CA PHE A 133 -1.26 15.51 11.74
C PHE A 133 -0.10 15.09 12.66
N LEU A 134 1.10 14.86 12.12
CA LEU A 134 2.27 14.61 12.95
C LEU A 134 2.63 15.84 13.80
N ILE A 135 2.62 17.02 13.23
CA ILE A 135 2.85 18.28 13.95
C ILE A 135 1.77 18.45 15.02
N TYR A 136 0.51 18.23 14.68
CA TYR A 136 -0.59 18.30 15.63
C TYR A 136 -0.42 17.32 16.80
N ALA A 137 0.01 16.09 16.55
CA ALA A 137 0.27 15.12 17.60
C ALA A 137 1.38 15.56 18.58
N PHE A 138 2.43 16.22 18.08
CA PHE A 138 3.52 16.69 18.92
C PHE A 138 3.23 18.00 19.66
N TYR A 139 2.37 18.86 19.12
CA TYR A 139 2.10 20.20 19.62
C TYR A 139 0.62 20.42 19.96
N GLY A 140 -0.08 19.39 20.42
CA GLY A 140 -1.52 19.42 20.70
C GLY A 140 -1.94 20.47 21.74
N GLU A 141 -1.07 20.79 22.72
CA GLU A 141 -1.34 21.80 23.74
C GLU A 141 -1.41 23.25 23.19
N MET A 142 -0.85 23.50 21.99
CA MET A 142 -0.92 24.82 21.38
C MET A 142 -2.29 25.12 20.77
N PHE A 143 -3.15 24.13 20.63
CA PHE A 143 -4.48 24.29 20.02
C PHE A 143 -5.52 24.64 21.08
N PRO A 144 -6.35 25.69 20.87
CA PRO A 144 -7.33 26.12 21.85
C PRO A 144 -8.58 25.23 21.88
N GLY A 145 -9.22 25.17 23.05
CA GLY A 145 -10.54 24.57 23.24
C GLY A 145 -10.57 23.05 23.04
N VAL A 146 -11.60 22.56 22.38
CA VAL A 146 -11.83 21.12 22.14
C VAL A 146 -10.77 20.43 21.26
N TRP A 147 -9.97 21.22 20.53
CA TRP A 147 -8.88 20.70 19.69
C TRP A 147 -7.57 20.53 20.45
N GLY A 148 -7.47 21.08 21.64
CA GLY A 148 -6.29 20.93 22.51
C GLY A 148 -6.22 19.51 23.08
N HIS A 149 -5.02 18.94 23.06
CA HIS A 149 -4.73 17.68 23.72
C HIS A 149 -3.30 17.70 24.26
N GLN A 150 -3.01 16.82 25.21
CA GLN A 150 -1.67 16.66 25.75
C GLN A 150 -0.68 16.29 24.64
N ASN A 151 0.50 16.90 24.64
CA ASN A 151 1.56 16.59 23.67
C ASN A 151 2.00 15.13 23.78
N PHE A 152 2.04 14.46 22.65
CA PHE A 152 2.57 13.10 22.61
C PHE A 152 4.10 13.12 22.50
N THR A 153 4.73 12.29 23.30
CA THR A 153 6.18 12.10 23.23
C THR A 153 6.54 11.35 21.95
N PHE A 154 7.74 11.62 21.41
CA PHE A 154 8.28 10.91 20.25
C PHE A 154 8.14 9.37 20.38
N ASN A 155 8.51 8.83 21.54
CA ASN A 155 8.39 7.40 21.79
C ASN A 155 6.94 6.89 21.66
N MET A 156 5.96 7.63 22.21
CA MET A 156 4.53 7.24 22.11
C MET A 156 4.04 7.22 20.67
N VAL A 157 4.36 8.24 19.88
CA VAL A 157 3.94 8.34 18.48
C VAL A 157 4.54 7.20 17.67
N PHE A 158 5.85 7.00 17.75
CA PHE A 158 6.53 6.01 16.94
C PHE A 158 6.30 4.57 17.43
N GLN A 159 6.10 4.36 18.73
CA GLN A 159 5.65 3.07 19.26
C GLN A 159 4.27 2.70 18.70
N ASN A 160 3.32 3.63 18.67
CA ASN A 160 2.01 3.41 18.06
C ASN A 160 2.10 3.16 16.55
N PHE A 161 2.98 3.87 15.85
CA PHE A 161 3.10 3.71 14.40
C PHE A 161 3.79 2.40 14.02
N TYR A 162 4.84 1.99 14.73
CA TYR A 162 5.70 0.89 14.33
C TYR A 162 5.49 -0.40 15.14
N HIS A 163 5.19 -0.30 16.44
CA HIS A 163 5.02 -1.45 17.33
C HIS A 163 3.56 -1.80 17.64
N SER A 164 2.60 -1.23 16.93
CA SER A 164 1.20 -1.57 17.13
C SER A 164 0.44 -1.80 15.83
N THR A 165 -0.63 -2.58 15.92
CA THR A 165 -1.57 -2.79 14.81
C THR A 165 -2.57 -1.64 14.65
N ARG A 166 -2.39 -0.53 15.37
CA ARG A 166 -3.27 0.67 15.30
C ARG A 166 -2.72 1.76 14.37
N GLY A 167 -1.39 1.81 14.18
CA GLY A 167 -0.71 2.80 13.34
C GLY A 167 -0.61 2.38 11.87
N ILE A 168 0.62 2.35 11.35
CA ILE A 168 0.91 1.97 9.95
C ILE A 168 0.38 0.56 9.65
N TRP A 169 0.50 -0.35 10.60
CA TRP A 169 0.04 -1.73 10.48
C TRP A 169 -1.45 -1.89 10.83
N GLY A 170 -2.25 -0.82 10.67
CA GLY A 170 -3.66 -0.77 11.02
C GLY A 170 -4.57 -1.49 10.02
N THR A 171 -5.87 -1.37 10.25
CA THR A 171 -6.93 -2.05 9.48
C THR A 171 -6.86 -1.75 7.99
N MET A 172 -6.51 -0.51 7.59
CA MET A 172 -6.45 -0.12 6.17
C MET A 172 -5.37 -0.89 5.41
N LEU A 173 -4.19 -1.04 6.01
CA LEU A 173 -3.14 -1.87 5.43
C LEU A 173 -3.52 -3.35 5.47
N GLY A 174 -4.22 -3.79 6.52
CA GLY A 174 -4.77 -5.14 6.62
C GLY A 174 -5.72 -5.47 5.47
N LEU A 175 -6.68 -4.60 5.18
CA LEU A 175 -7.59 -4.75 4.04
C LEU A 175 -6.84 -4.76 2.71
N SER A 176 -5.81 -3.91 2.56
CA SER A 176 -4.96 -3.92 1.38
C SER A 176 -4.19 -5.24 1.22
N ALA A 177 -3.65 -5.76 2.33
CA ALA A 177 -2.85 -6.98 2.35
C ALA A 177 -3.67 -8.29 2.22
N THR A 178 -4.99 -8.22 2.25
CA THR A 178 -5.88 -9.37 2.14
C THR A 178 -6.92 -9.16 1.03
N MET A 179 -8.00 -8.51 1.34
CA MET A 179 -9.18 -8.39 0.49
C MET A 179 -8.88 -7.65 -0.82
N LEU A 180 -8.30 -6.43 -0.76
CA LEU A 180 -8.05 -5.63 -1.96
C LEU A 180 -7.04 -6.28 -2.90
N SER A 181 -6.01 -6.94 -2.36
CA SER A 181 -5.05 -7.69 -3.17
C SER A 181 -5.72 -8.84 -3.93
N MET A 182 -6.63 -9.56 -3.29
CA MET A 182 -7.35 -10.67 -3.93
C MET A 182 -8.32 -10.16 -5.00
N PHE A 183 -9.02 -9.06 -4.74
CA PHE A 183 -9.85 -8.44 -5.78
C PHE A 183 -9.02 -7.96 -6.98
N GLY A 184 -7.83 -7.40 -6.72
CA GLY A 184 -6.92 -7.01 -7.79
C GLY A 184 -6.45 -8.19 -8.65
N ILE A 185 -6.06 -9.30 -8.00
CA ILE A 185 -5.65 -10.53 -8.69
C ILE A 185 -6.83 -11.12 -9.48
N PHE A 186 -8.00 -11.23 -8.86
CA PHE A 186 -9.22 -11.72 -9.52
C PHE A 186 -9.61 -10.87 -10.73
N GLY A 187 -9.63 -9.53 -10.55
CA GLY A 187 -9.92 -8.60 -11.65
C GLY A 187 -8.93 -8.71 -12.81
N ALA A 188 -7.63 -8.92 -12.51
CA ALA A 188 -6.61 -9.11 -13.54
C ALA A 188 -6.82 -10.44 -14.32
N ILE A 189 -7.13 -11.53 -13.63
CA ILE A 189 -7.45 -12.83 -14.23
C ILE A 189 -8.71 -12.70 -15.09
N LEU A 190 -9.77 -12.11 -14.56
CA LEU A 190 -11.04 -11.93 -15.26
C LEU A 190 -10.88 -11.08 -16.52
N SER A 191 -10.06 -10.03 -16.45
CA SER A 191 -9.73 -9.20 -17.60
C SER A 191 -8.91 -9.96 -18.64
N GLY A 192 -7.90 -10.71 -18.20
CA GLY A 192 -7.02 -11.49 -19.07
C GLY A 192 -7.71 -12.67 -19.76
N THR A 193 -8.74 -13.25 -19.17
CA THR A 193 -9.55 -14.35 -19.74
C THR A 193 -10.71 -13.89 -20.61
N GLY A 194 -10.92 -12.55 -20.77
CA GLY A 194 -12.06 -12.02 -21.50
C GLY A 194 -13.40 -12.06 -20.74
N GLY A 195 -13.36 -12.46 -19.46
CA GLY A 195 -14.54 -12.49 -18.60
C GLY A 195 -15.17 -11.11 -18.42
N ALA A 196 -14.36 -10.05 -18.32
CA ALA A 196 -14.85 -8.67 -18.25
C ALA A 196 -15.73 -8.30 -19.45
N GLU A 197 -15.28 -8.65 -20.68
CA GLU A 197 -16.09 -8.42 -21.88
C GLU A 197 -17.40 -9.22 -21.87
N THR A 198 -17.37 -10.43 -21.34
CA THR A 198 -18.55 -11.29 -21.22
C THR A 198 -19.59 -10.66 -20.32
N PHE A 199 -19.20 -10.12 -19.17
CA PHE A 199 -20.10 -9.38 -18.26
C PHE A 199 -20.69 -8.13 -18.91
N ILE A 200 -19.87 -7.38 -19.66
CA ILE A 200 -20.37 -6.20 -20.40
C ILE A 200 -21.38 -6.62 -21.47
N LYS A 201 -21.09 -7.65 -22.28
CA LYS A 201 -21.98 -8.17 -23.28
C LYS A 201 -23.29 -8.71 -22.66
N MET A 202 -23.19 -9.37 -21.52
CA MET A 202 -24.36 -9.83 -20.76
C MET A 202 -25.22 -8.65 -20.29
N GLY A 203 -24.60 -7.63 -19.68
CA GLY A 203 -25.29 -6.39 -19.33
C GLY A 203 -25.97 -5.72 -20.54
N GLN A 204 -25.29 -5.64 -21.67
CA GLN A 204 -25.86 -5.12 -22.92
C GLN A 204 -27.09 -5.93 -23.40
N ARG A 205 -27.03 -7.24 -23.26
CA ARG A 205 -28.13 -8.12 -23.68
C ARG A 205 -29.38 -7.94 -22.82
N PHE A 206 -29.18 -7.68 -21.49
CA PHE A 206 -30.30 -7.45 -20.58
C PHE A 206 -30.89 -6.05 -20.65
N THR A 207 -30.05 -5.02 -20.83
CA THR A 207 -30.48 -3.63 -20.69
C THR A 207 -30.34 -2.78 -21.95
N GLY A 208 -29.66 -3.27 -22.99
CA GLY A 208 -29.39 -2.51 -24.22
C GLY A 208 -30.64 -2.12 -25.04
N ARG A 209 -31.77 -2.78 -24.77
CA ARG A 209 -33.04 -2.49 -25.45
C ARG A 209 -33.82 -1.31 -24.88
N PHE A 210 -33.40 -0.77 -23.72
CA PHE A 210 -34.10 0.30 -23.02
C PHE A 210 -33.50 1.65 -23.33
N THR A 211 -34.32 2.69 -23.30
CA THR A 211 -33.87 4.09 -23.38
C THR A 211 -32.85 4.37 -22.25
N GLY A 212 -31.70 4.98 -22.60
CA GLY A 212 -30.57 5.13 -21.71
C GLY A 212 -29.75 3.87 -21.48
N GLY A 213 -29.75 2.96 -22.47
CA GLY A 213 -29.14 1.63 -22.40
C GLY A 213 -27.70 1.60 -21.92
N SER A 214 -26.85 2.54 -22.38
CA SER A 214 -25.43 2.61 -21.99
C SER A 214 -25.23 2.80 -20.48
N GLY A 215 -25.99 3.71 -19.86
CA GLY A 215 -25.93 3.90 -18.41
C GLY A 215 -26.42 2.68 -17.62
N LYS A 216 -27.53 2.06 -18.08
CA LYS A 216 -28.08 0.85 -17.46
C LYS A 216 -27.14 -0.34 -17.60
N VAL A 217 -26.48 -0.49 -18.76
CA VAL A 217 -25.45 -1.52 -18.98
C VAL A 217 -24.31 -1.37 -17.98
N SER A 218 -23.81 -0.14 -17.75
CA SER A 218 -22.74 0.11 -16.78
C SER A 218 -23.14 -0.26 -15.36
N VAL A 219 -24.36 0.09 -14.96
CA VAL A 219 -24.89 -0.24 -13.61
C VAL A 219 -25.04 -1.77 -13.45
N VAL A 220 -25.64 -2.46 -14.40
CA VAL A 220 -25.83 -3.92 -14.34
C VAL A 220 -24.49 -4.65 -14.39
N ALA A 221 -23.58 -4.26 -15.28
CA ALA A 221 -22.25 -4.85 -15.36
C ALA A 221 -21.48 -4.64 -14.03
N SER A 222 -21.51 -3.41 -13.47
CA SER A 222 -20.87 -3.13 -12.18
C SER A 222 -21.49 -3.90 -11.03
N SER A 223 -22.81 -4.08 -11.04
CA SER A 223 -23.50 -4.88 -10.01
C SER A 223 -23.10 -6.36 -10.09
N LEU A 224 -23.02 -6.92 -11.27
CA LEU A 224 -22.56 -8.30 -11.48
C LEU A 224 -21.10 -8.48 -11.03
N PHE A 225 -20.24 -7.50 -11.30
CA PHE A 225 -18.87 -7.48 -10.79
C PHE A 225 -18.78 -7.36 -9.27
N GLY A 226 -19.69 -6.63 -8.66
CA GLY A 226 -19.71 -6.40 -7.21
C GLY A 226 -20.36 -7.54 -6.41
N MET A 227 -21.07 -8.47 -7.07
CA MET A 227 -21.68 -9.64 -6.42
C MET A 227 -20.74 -10.84 -6.34
N ILE A 228 -19.66 -10.86 -7.11
CA ILE A 228 -18.64 -11.90 -7.15
C ILE A 228 -17.46 -11.53 -6.27
#